data_26b859842de24b0f028d8175549a22bc
#
_entry.id   26b859842de24b0f028d8175549a22bc
#
_cell.length_a   1.000
_cell.length_b   1.000
_cell.length_c   1.000
_cell.angle_alpha   90.00
_cell.angle_beta   90.00
_cell.angle_gamma   90.00
#
_symmetry.space_group_name_H-M   'P 1'
#
loop_
_entity.id
_entity.type
_entity.pdbx_description
1 polymer ?
#
loop_
_entity_poly.entity_id
_entity_poly.type
_entity_poly.pdbx_seq_one_letter_code
_entity_poly.pdbx_strand_id
1 'polypeptide(L)'
;MPRRFSSLFRQHLDPFTRAWADEVYADRRTDLATLLTFRELVEHVPEVLEELGRLLDERADAEEICEGARRLRGYARVRFHQGVLIDEVARELMLLRGTLFEFLWQEARGLTEDDPRLLRDALRRAEIFFDELLVEAVLVYASSLRPVVPTRGSVWPPPRRRRQP
;
A
#
# COMPACT_ATOMS: atom_id res chain seq x y z
N MET A 1 -24.62 -2.62 18.68
CA MET A 1 -24.10 -2.64 17.30
C MET A 1 -22.77 -3.34 17.31
N PRO A 2 -22.53 -4.37 16.48
CA PRO A 2 -21.22 -4.97 16.43
C PRO A 2 -20.19 -3.90 16.04
N ARG A 3 -19.13 -3.78 16.79
CA ARG A 3 -17.99 -2.92 16.44
C ARG A 3 -17.40 -3.44 15.12
N ARG A 4 -17.15 -2.56 14.17
CA ARG A 4 -16.61 -2.89 12.84
C ARG A 4 -15.21 -2.32 12.69
N PHE A 5 -14.38 -2.97 11.88
CA PHE A 5 -13.03 -2.50 11.56
C PHE A 5 -13.04 -1.10 10.94
N SER A 6 -13.97 -0.82 10.02
CA SER A 6 -14.15 0.51 9.45
C SER A 6 -14.44 1.60 10.49
N SER A 7 -15.20 1.27 11.53
CA SER A 7 -15.46 2.20 12.64
C SER A 7 -14.22 2.37 13.51
N LEU A 8 -13.49 1.29 13.78
CA LEU A 8 -12.25 1.33 14.54
C LEU A 8 -11.22 2.22 13.85
N PHE A 9 -11.00 2.05 12.56
CA PHE A 9 -10.05 2.87 11.79
C PHE A 9 -10.44 4.34 11.77
N ARG A 10 -11.73 4.66 11.59
CA ARG A 10 -12.20 6.06 11.64
C ARG A 10 -11.98 6.71 12.99
N GLN A 11 -12.24 5.99 14.07
CA GLN A 11 -12.07 6.52 15.42
C GLN A 11 -10.61 6.78 15.77
N HIS A 12 -9.69 6.02 15.21
CA HIS A 12 -8.26 6.08 15.51
C HIS A 12 -7.42 6.61 14.34
N LEU A 13 -8.02 7.25 13.33
CA LEU A 13 -7.32 7.71 12.14
C LEU A 13 -6.15 8.64 12.47
N ASP A 14 -6.38 9.67 13.29
CA ASP A 14 -5.35 10.64 13.62
C ASP A 14 -4.19 10.04 14.44
N PRO A 15 -4.42 9.30 15.55
CA PRO A 15 -3.33 8.68 16.28
C PRO A 15 -2.60 7.62 15.46
N PHE A 16 -3.30 6.85 14.63
CA PHE A 16 -2.69 5.90 13.71
C PHE A 16 -1.75 6.59 12.70
N THR A 17 -2.25 7.65 12.05
CA THR A 17 -1.50 8.42 11.05
C THR A 17 -0.23 9.02 11.66
N ARG A 18 -0.30 9.55 12.88
CA ARG A 18 0.86 10.08 13.60
C ARG A 18 1.86 8.98 13.94
N ALA A 19 1.40 7.84 14.45
CA ALA A 19 2.25 6.72 14.78
C ALA A 19 3.02 6.22 13.55
N TRP A 20 2.34 6.09 12.41
CA TRP A 20 2.99 5.71 11.16
C TRP A 20 3.99 6.77 10.67
N ALA A 21 3.62 8.04 10.69
CA ALA A 21 4.54 9.12 10.30
C ALA A 21 5.80 9.15 11.19
N ASP A 22 5.65 8.91 12.48
CA ASP A 22 6.78 8.81 13.42
C ASP A 22 7.70 7.64 13.06
N GLU A 23 7.16 6.49 12.66
CA GLU A 23 7.94 5.35 12.15
C GLU A 23 8.71 5.71 10.87
N VAL A 24 8.08 6.42 9.94
CA VAL A 24 8.75 6.90 8.72
C VAL A 24 9.89 7.85 9.06
N TYR A 25 9.68 8.81 9.96
CA TYR A 25 10.72 9.77 10.36
C TYR A 25 11.87 9.12 11.14
N ALA A 26 11.59 8.03 11.87
CA ALA A 26 12.59 7.30 12.63
C ALA A 26 13.40 6.32 11.77
N ASP A 27 12.88 5.86 10.64
CA ASP A 27 13.54 4.87 9.78
C ASP A 27 14.64 5.53 8.93
N ARG A 28 15.90 5.19 9.25
CA ARG A 28 17.08 5.71 8.53
C ARG A 28 17.29 5.10 7.13
N ARG A 29 16.48 4.11 6.76
CA ARG A 29 16.57 3.44 5.46
C ARG A 29 15.71 4.10 4.39
N THR A 30 14.98 5.15 4.74
CA THR A 30 14.10 5.90 3.85
C THR A 30 14.41 7.38 3.87
N ASP A 31 14.28 8.03 2.71
CA ASP A 31 14.41 9.47 2.53
C ASP A 31 13.04 10.17 2.40
N LEU A 32 11.94 9.47 2.64
CA LEU A 32 10.57 10.00 2.50
C LEU A 32 10.35 11.29 3.29
N ALA A 33 10.91 11.37 4.50
CA ALA A 33 10.80 12.56 5.35
C ALA A 33 11.44 13.82 4.75
N THR A 34 12.42 13.66 3.86
CA THR A 34 13.07 14.76 3.14
C THR A 34 12.45 15.01 1.77
N LEU A 35 11.88 13.98 1.15
CA LEU A 35 11.26 14.05 -0.18
C LEU A 35 9.85 14.63 -0.15
N LEU A 36 9.10 14.37 0.91
CA LEU A 36 7.69 14.71 1.04
C LEU A 36 7.46 15.63 2.25
N THR A 37 6.54 16.57 2.10
CA THR A 37 5.96 17.27 3.25
C THR A 37 5.12 16.29 4.08
N PHE A 38 4.87 16.62 5.34
CA PHE A 38 3.99 15.82 6.19
C PHE A 38 2.61 15.58 5.53
N ARG A 39 2.04 16.63 4.93
CA ARG A 39 0.74 16.55 4.25
C ARG A 39 0.78 15.56 3.08
N GLU A 40 1.81 15.65 2.23
CA GLU A 40 1.98 14.73 1.10
C GLU A 40 2.20 13.29 1.57
N LEU A 41 2.95 13.10 2.66
CA LEU A 41 3.19 11.78 3.23
C LEU A 41 1.90 11.12 3.66
N VAL A 42 1.03 11.81 4.39
CA VAL A 42 -0.13 11.21 5.06
C VAL A 42 -1.43 11.23 4.25
N GLU A 43 -1.45 11.91 3.10
CA GLU A 43 -2.70 12.14 2.35
C GLU A 43 -3.44 10.88 1.89
N HIS A 44 -2.72 9.76 1.71
CA HIS A 44 -3.32 8.49 1.25
C HIS A 44 -3.79 7.57 2.38
N VAL A 45 -3.38 7.85 3.62
CA VAL A 45 -3.69 6.97 4.76
C VAL A 45 -5.20 6.80 4.97
N PRO A 46 -6.02 7.86 4.93
CA PRO A 46 -7.46 7.70 5.10
C PRO A 46 -8.10 6.77 4.08
N GLU A 47 -7.75 6.91 2.80
CA GLU A 47 -8.31 6.10 1.72
C GLU A 47 -7.91 4.62 1.84
N VAL A 48 -6.65 4.36 2.18
CA VAL A 48 -6.15 2.99 2.40
C VAL A 48 -6.88 2.32 3.58
N LEU A 49 -7.04 3.02 4.70
CA LEU A 49 -7.73 2.46 5.87
C LEU A 49 -9.23 2.31 5.65
N GLU A 50 -9.86 3.21 4.90
CA GLU A 50 -11.29 3.11 4.57
C GLU A 50 -11.57 1.88 3.73
N GLU A 51 -10.81 1.66 2.64
CA GLU A 51 -10.97 0.50 1.77
C GLU A 51 -10.66 -0.79 2.51
N LEU A 52 -9.56 -0.85 3.26
CA LEU A 52 -9.23 -2.02 4.05
C LEU A 52 -10.31 -2.32 5.10
N GLY A 53 -10.79 -1.30 5.82
CA GLY A 53 -11.86 -1.46 6.82
C GLY A 53 -13.12 -2.06 6.22
N ARG A 54 -13.51 -1.62 5.03
CA ARG A 54 -14.64 -2.19 4.28
C ARG A 54 -14.42 -3.66 3.95
N LEU A 55 -13.27 -4.01 3.40
CA LEU A 55 -12.91 -5.39 3.03
C LEU A 55 -12.89 -6.34 4.23
N LEU A 56 -12.39 -5.86 5.38
CA LEU A 56 -12.38 -6.64 6.60
C LEU A 56 -13.79 -6.86 7.17
N ASP A 57 -14.64 -5.83 7.14
CA ASP A 57 -16.02 -5.91 7.62
C ASP A 57 -16.88 -6.84 6.75
N GLU A 58 -16.67 -6.84 5.44
CA GLU A 58 -17.34 -7.69 4.48
C GLU A 58 -16.79 -9.12 4.46
N ARG A 59 -15.69 -9.38 5.15
CA ARG A 59 -14.95 -10.66 5.10
C ARG A 59 -14.57 -11.05 3.68
N ALA A 60 -14.13 -10.07 2.90
CA ALA A 60 -13.79 -10.20 1.51
C ALA A 60 -12.86 -11.40 1.25
N ASP A 61 -13.05 -12.08 0.14
CA ASP A 61 -12.14 -13.12 -0.32
C ASP A 61 -10.86 -12.52 -0.95
N ALA A 62 -9.90 -13.37 -1.34
CA ALA A 62 -8.63 -12.91 -1.88
C ALA A 62 -8.78 -12.11 -3.17
N GLU A 63 -9.72 -12.46 -4.05
CA GLU A 63 -9.97 -11.75 -5.31
C GLU A 63 -10.52 -10.33 -5.03
N GLU A 64 -11.52 -10.23 -4.16
CA GLU A 64 -12.12 -8.96 -3.75
C GLU A 64 -11.09 -8.05 -3.07
N ILE A 65 -10.17 -8.62 -2.27
CA ILE A 65 -9.07 -7.87 -1.63
C ILE A 65 -8.11 -7.33 -2.70
N CYS A 66 -7.71 -8.16 -3.65
CA CYS A 66 -6.84 -7.73 -4.75
C CYS A 66 -7.49 -6.64 -5.59
N GLU A 67 -8.79 -6.74 -5.90
CA GLU A 67 -9.51 -5.68 -6.60
C GLU A 67 -9.57 -4.38 -5.79
N GLY A 68 -9.77 -4.44 -4.49
CA GLY A 68 -9.74 -3.29 -3.60
C GLY A 68 -8.38 -2.59 -3.62
N ALA A 69 -7.29 -3.34 -3.56
CA ALA A 69 -5.94 -2.81 -3.66
C ALA A 69 -5.67 -2.17 -5.05
N ARG A 70 -6.12 -2.78 -6.14
CA ARG A 70 -5.99 -2.23 -7.50
C ARG A 70 -6.69 -0.89 -7.66
N ARG A 71 -7.82 -0.67 -7.00
CA ARG A 71 -8.51 0.63 -7.01
C ARG A 71 -7.67 1.76 -6.42
N LEU A 72 -6.71 1.45 -5.56
CA LEU A 72 -5.81 2.41 -4.92
C LEU A 72 -4.49 2.63 -5.68
N ARG A 73 -4.33 2.07 -6.88
CA ARG A 73 -3.11 2.24 -7.68
C ARG A 73 -2.75 3.70 -7.98
N GLY A 74 -3.72 4.61 -7.93
CA GLY A 74 -3.52 6.05 -8.11
C GLY A 74 -2.52 6.65 -7.13
N TYR A 75 -2.42 6.10 -5.92
CA TYR A 75 -1.41 6.46 -4.94
C TYR A 75 0.02 6.31 -5.49
N ALA A 76 0.34 5.20 -6.13
CA ALA A 76 1.66 4.97 -6.72
C ALA A 76 1.97 5.96 -7.86
N ARG A 77 0.96 6.38 -8.63
CA ARG A 77 1.13 7.42 -9.65
C ARG A 77 1.46 8.78 -9.04
N VAL A 78 0.80 9.14 -7.96
CA VAL A 78 1.12 10.37 -7.21
C VAL A 78 2.55 10.34 -6.71
N ARG A 79 2.99 9.24 -6.10
CA ARG A 79 4.39 9.07 -5.65
C ARG A 79 5.39 9.17 -6.80
N PHE A 80 5.09 8.55 -7.93
CA PHE A 80 5.91 8.65 -9.13
C PHE A 80 6.09 10.12 -9.57
N HIS A 81 5.02 10.90 -9.64
CA HIS A 81 5.06 12.31 -10.01
C HIS A 81 5.74 13.21 -8.95
N GLN A 82 5.73 12.79 -7.71
CA GLN A 82 6.47 13.46 -6.62
C GLN A 82 7.98 13.15 -6.64
N GLY A 83 8.44 12.32 -7.57
CA GLY A 83 9.85 11.93 -7.68
C GLY A 83 10.31 10.88 -6.67
N VAL A 84 9.37 10.21 -6.00
CA VAL A 84 9.66 9.11 -5.07
C VAL A 84 10.06 7.87 -5.85
N LEU A 85 11.17 7.23 -5.49
CA LEU A 85 11.62 5.99 -6.14
C LEU A 85 10.81 4.78 -5.66
N ILE A 86 10.80 3.71 -6.46
CA ILE A 86 9.99 2.51 -6.15
C ILE A 86 10.40 1.81 -4.85
N ASP A 87 11.67 1.81 -4.52
CA ASP A 87 12.16 1.25 -3.25
C ASP A 87 11.67 2.05 -2.05
N GLU A 88 11.56 3.37 -2.17
CA GLU A 88 10.95 4.24 -1.15
C GLU A 88 9.45 3.95 -0.98
N VAL A 89 8.71 3.76 -2.09
CA VAL A 89 7.30 3.35 -2.05
C VAL A 89 7.15 1.99 -1.37
N ALA A 90 8.03 1.04 -1.67
CA ALA A 90 8.03 -0.26 -1.02
C ALA A 90 8.24 -0.14 0.49
N ARG A 91 9.20 0.69 0.95
CA ARG A 91 9.42 0.94 2.38
C ARG A 91 8.25 1.63 3.04
N GLU A 92 7.66 2.61 2.37
CA GLU A 92 6.44 3.29 2.83
C GLU A 92 5.32 2.29 3.13
N LEU A 93 5.03 1.39 2.19
CA LEU A 93 4.01 0.36 2.35
C LEU A 93 4.37 -0.67 3.43
N MET A 94 5.64 -1.05 3.55
CA MET A 94 6.10 -1.96 4.61
C MET A 94 5.92 -1.34 6.00
N LEU A 95 6.27 -0.07 6.16
CA LEU A 95 6.10 0.65 7.43
C LEU A 95 4.61 0.83 7.77
N LEU A 96 3.79 1.17 6.77
CA LEU A 96 2.35 1.31 6.95
C LEU A 96 1.71 -0.01 7.37
N ARG A 97 2.08 -1.12 6.72
CA ARG A 97 1.65 -2.47 7.11
C ARG A 97 2.06 -2.82 8.54
N GLY A 98 3.32 -2.55 8.90
CA GLY A 98 3.83 -2.82 10.24
C GLY A 98 3.05 -2.06 11.32
N THR A 99 2.83 -0.76 11.12
CA THR A 99 2.01 0.08 12.01
C THR A 99 0.58 -0.43 12.11
N LEU A 100 0.00 -0.86 10.98
CA LEU A 100 -1.35 -1.41 10.96
C LEU A 100 -1.46 -2.72 11.74
N PHE A 101 -0.48 -3.62 11.59
CA PHE A 101 -0.49 -4.90 12.30
C PHE A 101 -0.39 -4.70 13.81
N GLU A 102 0.48 -3.79 14.25
CA GLU A 102 0.59 -3.43 15.66
C GLU A 102 -0.71 -2.80 16.18
N PHE A 103 -1.29 -1.89 15.41
CA PHE A 103 -2.59 -1.27 15.74
C PHE A 103 -3.71 -2.31 15.86
N LEU A 104 -3.85 -3.22 14.89
CA LEU A 104 -4.86 -4.28 14.95
C LEU A 104 -4.64 -5.20 16.14
N TRP A 105 -3.39 -5.52 16.43
CA TRP A 105 -3.06 -6.35 17.59
C TRP A 105 -3.45 -5.71 18.91
N GLN A 106 -3.28 -4.40 19.03
CA GLN A 106 -3.58 -3.66 20.27
C GLN A 106 -5.06 -3.34 20.39
N GLU A 107 -5.68 -2.79 19.34
CA GLU A 107 -7.00 -2.18 19.39
C GLU A 107 -8.13 -3.13 18.99
N ALA A 108 -7.86 -4.09 18.10
CA ALA A 108 -8.90 -4.99 17.63
C ALA A 108 -9.21 -6.14 18.60
N ARG A 109 -8.49 -6.28 19.70
CA ARG A 109 -8.77 -7.30 20.72
C ARG A 109 -10.22 -7.20 21.22
N GLY A 110 -10.70 -6.01 21.50
CA GLY A 110 -12.09 -5.79 21.93
C GLY A 110 -13.15 -6.12 20.86
N LEU A 111 -12.76 -6.25 19.58
CA LEU A 111 -13.64 -6.71 18.51
C LEU A 111 -13.64 -8.24 18.35
N THR A 112 -12.60 -8.88 18.86
CA THR A 112 -12.29 -10.29 18.60
C THR A 112 -12.19 -11.12 19.86
N GLU A 113 -12.58 -10.57 21.02
CA GLU A 113 -12.52 -11.28 22.33
C GLU A 113 -13.26 -12.61 22.31
N ASP A 114 -14.43 -12.65 21.64
CA ASP A 114 -15.26 -13.85 21.55
C ASP A 114 -14.76 -14.85 20.50
N ASP A 115 -13.92 -14.42 19.53
CA ASP A 115 -13.34 -15.28 18.50
C ASP A 115 -11.95 -14.79 18.06
N PRO A 116 -10.87 -15.36 18.63
CA PRO A 116 -9.50 -15.02 18.25
C PRO A 116 -9.17 -15.29 16.77
N ARG A 117 -9.97 -16.13 16.08
CA ARG A 117 -9.76 -16.40 14.65
C ARG A 117 -10.06 -15.17 13.80
N LEU A 118 -10.96 -14.30 14.25
CA LEU A 118 -11.31 -13.06 13.53
C LEU A 118 -10.10 -12.13 13.40
N LEU A 119 -9.28 -12.01 14.45
CA LEU A 119 -8.07 -11.18 14.39
C LEU A 119 -7.05 -11.77 13.41
N ARG A 120 -6.81 -13.09 13.50
CA ARG A 120 -5.90 -13.76 12.57
C ARG A 120 -6.35 -13.62 11.12
N ASP A 121 -7.65 -13.77 10.86
CA ASP A 121 -8.21 -13.63 9.52
C ASP A 121 -8.15 -12.19 9.01
N ALA A 122 -8.31 -11.21 9.89
CA ALA A 122 -8.14 -9.79 9.55
C ALA A 122 -6.68 -9.47 9.19
N LEU A 123 -5.73 -9.94 9.99
CA LEU A 123 -4.29 -9.77 9.71
C LEU A 123 -3.90 -10.41 8.37
N ARG A 124 -4.39 -11.61 8.09
CA ARG A 124 -4.12 -12.29 6.81
C ARG A 124 -4.70 -11.53 5.62
N ARG A 125 -5.92 -11.01 5.73
CA ARG A 125 -6.53 -10.18 4.67
C ARG A 125 -5.76 -8.88 4.46
N ALA A 126 -5.34 -8.23 5.54
CA ALA A 126 -4.50 -7.04 5.46
C ALA A 126 -3.15 -7.34 4.79
N GLU A 127 -2.53 -8.49 5.06
CA GLU A 127 -1.31 -8.93 4.39
C GLU A 127 -1.51 -9.03 2.87
N ILE A 128 -2.54 -9.75 2.41
CA ILE A 128 -2.87 -9.88 0.98
C ILE A 128 -3.08 -8.49 0.35
N PHE A 129 -3.80 -7.62 1.02
CA PHE A 129 -4.07 -6.26 0.55
C PHE A 129 -2.79 -5.45 0.34
N PHE A 130 -1.86 -5.46 1.29
CA PHE A 130 -0.60 -4.73 1.17
C PHE A 130 0.35 -5.35 0.15
N ASP A 131 0.37 -6.67 0.02
CA ASP A 131 1.15 -7.35 -1.01
C ASP A 131 0.68 -6.92 -2.41
N GLU A 132 -0.63 -6.86 -2.63
CA GLU A 132 -1.19 -6.41 -3.91
C GLU A 132 -0.95 -4.90 -4.13
N LEU A 133 -1.05 -4.05 -3.10
CA LEU A 133 -0.67 -2.63 -3.23
C LEU A 133 0.77 -2.48 -3.71
N LEU A 134 1.68 -3.29 -3.19
CA LEU A 134 3.08 -3.28 -3.62
C LEU A 134 3.24 -3.74 -5.07
N VAL A 135 2.53 -4.80 -5.47
CA VAL A 135 2.52 -5.27 -6.87
C VAL A 135 2.01 -4.17 -7.80
N GLU A 136 0.91 -3.51 -7.45
CA GLU A 136 0.35 -2.41 -8.25
C GLU A 136 1.31 -1.22 -8.33
N ALA A 137 2.01 -0.89 -7.26
CA ALA A 137 3.04 0.14 -7.28
C ALA A 137 4.18 -0.21 -8.25
N VAL A 138 4.69 -1.44 -8.20
CA VAL A 138 5.71 -1.92 -9.13
C VAL A 138 5.23 -1.84 -10.58
N LEU A 139 4.00 -2.25 -10.87
CA LEU A 139 3.42 -2.20 -12.22
C LEU A 139 3.26 -0.76 -12.73
N VAL A 140 2.82 0.17 -11.88
CA VAL A 140 2.72 1.59 -12.22
C VAL A 140 4.10 2.16 -12.58
N TYR A 141 5.12 1.89 -11.77
CA TYR A 141 6.48 2.36 -12.03
C TYR A 141 7.07 1.73 -13.28
N ALA A 142 6.94 0.43 -13.47
CA ALA A 142 7.42 -0.27 -14.67
C ALA A 142 6.76 0.26 -15.95
N SER A 143 5.46 0.55 -15.92
CA SER A 143 4.72 1.11 -17.04
C SER A 143 5.12 2.56 -17.34
N SER A 144 5.43 3.34 -16.32
CA SER A 144 5.83 4.75 -16.41
C SER A 144 7.25 4.92 -16.97
N LEU A 145 8.11 3.92 -16.82
CA LEU A 145 9.47 3.89 -17.37
C LEU A 145 9.50 3.43 -18.84
N ARG A 146 8.41 2.94 -19.41
CA ARG A 146 8.34 2.59 -20.83
C ARG A 146 8.35 3.87 -21.68
N PRO A 147 9.13 3.93 -22.80
CA PRO A 147 9.08 5.06 -23.70
C PRO A 147 7.66 5.22 -24.28
N VAL A 148 7.07 6.40 -24.10
CA VAL A 148 5.69 6.72 -24.46
C VAL A 148 5.48 6.80 -25.99
N VAL A 149 6.56 6.95 -26.76
CA VAL A 149 6.52 7.01 -28.22
C VAL A 149 7.45 5.93 -28.79
N PRO A 150 6.93 4.91 -29.48
CA PRO A 150 7.77 4.04 -30.28
C PRO A 150 8.33 4.88 -31.43
N THR A 151 9.57 5.33 -31.32
CA THR A 151 10.29 5.83 -32.49
C THR A 151 10.46 4.69 -33.48
N ARG A 152 10.26 4.95 -34.78
CA ARG A 152 10.50 3.97 -35.83
C ARG A 152 11.88 3.36 -35.62
N GLY A 153 11.93 2.07 -35.21
CA GLY A 153 13.17 1.33 -34.95
C GLY A 153 13.42 0.91 -33.50
N SER A 154 12.66 1.36 -32.52
CA SER A 154 12.80 0.92 -31.13
C SER A 154 11.90 -0.27 -30.82
N VAL A 155 12.22 -1.41 -31.42
CA VAL A 155 11.70 -2.70 -30.94
C VAL A 155 12.65 -3.17 -29.83
N TRP A 156 12.16 -3.26 -28.60
CA TRP A 156 12.94 -3.84 -27.53
C TRP A 156 12.48 -5.28 -27.24
N PRO A 157 13.38 -6.26 -27.22
CA PRO A 157 14.81 -6.17 -27.51
C PRO A 157 15.07 -5.96 -29.00
N PRO A 158 16.17 -5.28 -29.37
CA PRO A 158 16.51 -5.09 -30.77
C PRO A 158 16.68 -6.45 -31.46
N PRO A 159 16.27 -6.59 -32.73
CA PRO A 159 16.39 -7.84 -33.44
C PRO A 159 17.87 -8.27 -33.45
N ARG A 160 18.11 -9.49 -33.01
CA ARG A 160 19.49 -10.08 -33.04
C ARG A 160 19.98 -10.05 -34.49
N ARG A 161 21.04 -9.30 -34.76
CA ARG A 161 21.70 -9.36 -36.04
C ARG A 161 22.11 -10.83 -36.31
N ARG A 162 21.46 -11.45 -37.29
CA ARG A 162 21.95 -12.72 -37.81
C ARG A 162 23.37 -12.46 -38.31
N ARG A 163 24.37 -13.15 -37.73
CA ARG A 163 25.68 -13.24 -38.34
C ARG A 163 25.48 -13.95 -39.68
N GLN A 164 25.73 -13.25 -40.76
CA GLN A 164 25.85 -13.89 -42.05
C GLN A 164 27.12 -14.73 -42.05
N PRO A 165 27.09 -15.94 -42.68
CA PRO A 165 28.22 -16.84 -42.76
C PRO A 165 29.38 -16.25 -43.53
#